data_96ee0bf2b146e52a8593ec2415fde574
#
_entry.id   96ee0bf2b146e52a8593ec2415fde574
#
_cell.length_a   1.000
_cell.length_b   1.000
_cell.length_c   1.000
_cell.angle_alpha   90.00
_cell.angle_beta   90.00
_cell.angle_gamma   90.00
#
_symmetry.space_group_name_H-M   'P 1'
#
loop_
_entity.id
_entity.type
_entity.pdbx_description
1 polymer ?
#
loop_
_entity_poly.entity_id
_entity_poly.type
_entity_poly.pdbx_seq_one_letter_code
_entity_poly.pdbx_strand_id
1 'polypeptide(L)'
;MGINQWEQAEPGVKRKIHSPGNEVMMMEVVFEEGAEGSSHSHPHEQLTYCLEGKLAFQIDGKEVLLEQGQSVHIPSNAVHGVKALMPSRLLDVFTPLREDLLN
;
A
#
# COMPACT_ATOMS: atom_id res chain seq x y z
N MET A 1 1.82 -11.40 -15.07
CA MET A 1 1.25 -10.77 -13.90
C MET A 1 -0.19 -10.41 -14.18
N GLY A 2 -1.09 -10.82 -13.32
CA GLY A 2 -2.51 -10.72 -13.60
C GLY A 2 -3.27 -9.80 -12.65
N ILE A 3 -4.28 -9.12 -13.21
CA ILE A 3 -5.29 -8.44 -12.42
C ILE A 3 -6.03 -9.52 -11.61
N ASN A 4 -6.34 -9.22 -10.35
CA ASN A 4 -7.04 -10.12 -9.42
C ASN A 4 -6.24 -11.38 -9.06
N GLN A 5 -4.92 -11.33 -9.17
CA GLN A 5 -4.04 -12.42 -8.78
C GLN A 5 -3.02 -11.96 -7.74
N TRP A 6 -2.76 -12.81 -6.75
CA TRP A 6 -1.73 -12.51 -5.75
C TRP A 6 -0.36 -12.71 -6.35
N GLU A 7 0.57 -11.81 -6.03
CA GLU A 7 1.96 -11.92 -6.44
C GLU A 7 2.88 -11.43 -5.32
N GLN A 8 4.12 -11.91 -5.30
CA GLN A 8 5.12 -11.45 -4.37
C GLN A 8 5.58 -10.05 -4.78
N ALA A 9 5.57 -9.10 -3.83
CA ALA A 9 6.02 -7.74 -4.08
C ALA A 9 7.42 -7.51 -3.51
N GLU A 10 7.62 -7.87 -2.24
CA GLU A 10 8.88 -7.76 -1.51
C GLU A 10 8.92 -8.91 -0.51
N PRO A 11 10.07 -9.19 0.15
CA PRO A 11 10.11 -10.24 1.16
C PRO A 11 9.02 -10.06 2.23
N GLY A 12 8.19 -11.08 2.40
CA GLY A 12 7.08 -11.04 3.36
C GLY A 12 5.90 -10.18 2.94
N VAL A 13 5.88 -9.68 1.70
CA VAL A 13 4.81 -8.80 1.22
C VAL A 13 4.24 -9.36 -0.08
N LYS A 14 2.92 -9.56 -0.09
CA LYS A 14 2.18 -9.97 -1.29
C LYS A 14 1.15 -8.91 -1.64
N ARG A 15 0.85 -8.80 -2.91
CA ARG A 15 -0.15 -7.83 -3.37
C ARG A 15 -1.08 -8.45 -4.40
N LYS A 16 -2.28 -7.88 -4.47
CA LYS A 16 -3.26 -8.23 -5.49
C LYS A 16 -3.85 -6.94 -6.03
N ILE A 17 -3.68 -6.71 -7.33
CA ILE A 17 -4.22 -5.53 -8.00
C ILE A 17 -5.63 -5.89 -8.46
N HIS A 18 -6.61 -5.12 -8.03
CA HIS A 18 -8.00 -5.29 -8.45
C HIS A 18 -8.23 -4.67 -9.82
N SER A 19 -9.37 -4.99 -10.43
CA SER A 19 -9.70 -4.45 -11.75
C SER A 19 -9.70 -2.92 -11.69
N PRO A 20 -8.88 -2.25 -12.51
CA PRO A 20 -8.75 -0.80 -12.46
C PRO A 20 -9.96 -0.11 -13.10
N GLY A 21 -10.27 1.09 -12.61
CA GLY A 21 -11.20 1.99 -13.25
C GLY A 21 -10.48 2.80 -14.34
N ASN A 22 -11.08 3.90 -14.75
CA ASN A 22 -10.47 4.79 -15.74
C ASN A 22 -9.34 5.64 -15.12
N GLU A 23 -9.55 6.11 -13.90
CA GLU A 23 -8.58 7.00 -13.23
C GLU A 23 -8.30 6.59 -11.79
N VAL A 24 -8.85 5.47 -11.33
CA VAL A 24 -8.69 5.00 -9.95
C VAL A 24 -8.48 3.51 -9.94
N MET A 25 -7.62 3.04 -9.03
CA MET A 25 -7.39 1.62 -8.86
C MET A 25 -7.21 1.27 -7.39
N MET A 26 -7.45 0.01 -7.05
CA MET A 26 -7.26 -0.53 -5.71
C MET A 26 -6.30 -1.69 -5.74
N MET A 27 -5.52 -1.80 -4.66
CA MET A 27 -4.57 -2.90 -4.48
C MET A 27 -4.63 -3.35 -3.02
N GLU A 28 -4.76 -4.66 -2.83
CA GLU A 28 -4.61 -5.24 -1.49
C GLU A 28 -3.16 -5.63 -1.28
N VAL A 29 -2.66 -5.42 -0.07
CA VAL A 29 -1.30 -5.77 0.30
C VAL A 29 -1.33 -6.52 1.63
N VAL A 30 -0.68 -7.68 1.67
CA VAL A 30 -0.60 -8.53 2.86
C VAL A 30 0.85 -8.56 3.32
N PHE A 31 1.05 -8.29 4.62
CA PHE A 31 2.37 -8.23 5.24
C PHE A 31 2.49 -9.32 6.30
N GLU A 32 3.61 -10.03 6.27
CA GLU A 32 4.03 -10.83 7.43
C GLU A 32 4.54 -9.87 8.50
N GLU A 33 4.51 -10.31 9.76
CA GLU A 33 5.06 -9.51 10.85
C GLU A 33 6.52 -9.14 10.57
N GLY A 34 6.87 -7.87 10.74
CA GLY A 34 8.21 -7.36 10.51
C GLY A 34 8.54 -7.05 9.06
N ALA A 35 7.67 -7.43 8.12
CA ALA A 35 7.92 -7.15 6.71
C ALA A 35 7.80 -5.66 6.42
N GLU A 36 8.54 -5.20 5.41
CA GLU A 36 8.59 -3.78 5.07
C GLU A 36 8.25 -3.54 3.62
N GLY A 37 7.49 -2.46 3.39
CA GLY A 37 7.37 -1.86 2.07
C GLY A 37 8.42 -0.77 1.97
N SER A 38 9.35 -0.92 1.04
CA SER A 38 10.49 -0.01 0.89
C SER A 38 10.05 1.43 0.64
N SER A 39 10.84 2.36 1.16
CA SER A 39 10.58 3.78 0.99
C SER A 39 10.65 4.17 -0.49
N HIS A 40 9.65 4.90 -0.96
CA HIS A 40 9.56 5.34 -2.35
C HIS A 40 8.61 6.52 -2.45
N SER A 41 8.52 7.10 -3.65
CA SER A 41 7.54 8.15 -3.93
C SER A 41 6.97 7.94 -5.33
N HIS A 42 5.79 8.49 -5.57
CA HIS A 42 5.15 8.44 -6.87
C HIS A 42 4.22 9.65 -7.02
N PRO A 43 3.95 10.10 -8.25
CA PRO A 43 3.10 11.27 -8.45
C PRO A 43 1.62 11.02 -8.14
N HIS A 44 1.23 9.78 -7.94
CA HIS A 44 -0.14 9.39 -7.65
C HIS A 44 -0.52 9.77 -6.22
N GLU A 45 -1.76 10.21 -6.04
CA GLU A 45 -2.34 10.37 -4.72
C GLU A 45 -2.79 9.01 -4.23
N GLN A 46 -2.63 8.75 -2.93
CA GLN A 46 -2.94 7.44 -2.36
C GLN A 46 -3.72 7.58 -1.06
N LEU A 47 -4.75 6.74 -0.93
CA LEU A 47 -5.41 6.53 0.36
C LEU A 47 -5.16 5.08 0.75
N THR A 48 -4.80 4.85 2.00
CA THR A 48 -4.54 3.51 2.52
C THR A 48 -5.45 3.24 3.71
N TYR A 49 -6.15 2.12 3.66
CA TYR A 49 -7.05 1.67 4.72
C TYR A 49 -6.50 0.38 5.32
N CYS A 50 -6.40 0.32 6.65
CA CYS A 50 -5.94 -0.89 7.33
C CYS A 50 -7.12 -1.84 7.54
N LEU A 51 -7.12 -2.94 6.80
CA LEU A 51 -8.16 -3.96 6.91
C LEU A 51 -7.98 -4.82 8.15
N GLU A 52 -6.73 -5.10 8.53
CA GLU A 52 -6.41 -5.82 9.75
C GLU A 52 -4.95 -5.60 10.11
N GLY A 53 -4.64 -5.69 11.40
CA GLY A 53 -3.27 -5.59 11.89
C GLY A 53 -2.89 -4.21 12.36
N LYS A 54 -1.57 -3.96 12.33
CA LYS A 54 -0.98 -2.70 12.80
C LYS A 54 0.29 -2.42 12.00
N LEU A 55 0.39 -1.22 11.46
CA LEU A 55 1.51 -0.84 10.62
C LEU A 55 2.04 0.53 11.03
N ALA A 56 3.36 0.69 10.89
CA ALA A 56 4.03 1.97 11.10
C ALA A 56 4.43 2.52 9.75
N PHE A 57 3.81 3.63 9.35
CA PHE A 57 4.16 4.33 8.11
C PHE A 57 5.16 5.43 8.41
N GLN A 58 6.08 5.66 7.47
CA GLN A 58 6.91 6.86 7.43
C GLN A 58 6.43 7.66 6.22
N ILE A 59 5.94 8.86 6.45
CA ILE A 59 5.43 9.73 5.39
C ILE A 59 6.12 11.08 5.52
N ASP A 60 6.99 11.42 4.56
CA ASP A 60 7.80 12.63 4.58
C ASP A 60 8.50 12.83 5.94
N GLY A 61 9.07 11.75 6.46
CA GLY A 61 9.84 11.77 7.71
C GLY A 61 9.01 11.71 8.98
N LYS A 62 7.68 11.62 8.88
CA LYS A 62 6.80 11.52 10.04
C LYS A 62 6.29 10.09 10.17
N GLU A 63 6.29 9.58 11.40
CA GLU A 63 5.72 8.26 11.67
C GLU A 63 4.22 8.38 11.91
N VAL A 64 3.46 7.51 11.24
CA VAL A 64 2.02 7.40 11.43
C VAL A 64 1.70 5.95 11.71
N LEU A 65 1.13 5.68 12.89
CA LEU A 65 0.68 4.34 13.24
C LEU A 65 -0.73 4.14 12.69
N LEU A 66 -0.94 3.02 12.02
CA LEU A 66 -2.22 2.69 11.41
C LEU A 66 -2.70 1.35 11.94
N GLU A 67 -3.88 1.34 12.54
CA GLU A 67 -4.50 0.13 13.07
C GLU A 67 -5.77 -0.22 12.30
N GLN A 68 -6.27 -1.42 12.53
CA GLN A 68 -7.49 -1.90 11.87
C GLN A 68 -8.60 -0.85 11.93
N GLY A 69 -9.21 -0.59 10.78
CA GLY A 69 -10.31 0.36 10.66
C GLY A 69 -9.88 1.81 10.44
N GLN A 70 -8.57 2.07 10.43
CA GLN A 70 -8.05 3.43 10.23
C GLN A 70 -7.50 3.60 8.83
N SER A 71 -7.45 4.85 8.38
CA SER A 71 -6.92 5.18 7.06
C SER A 71 -5.93 6.34 7.17
N VAL A 72 -5.09 6.46 6.15
CA VAL A 72 -4.11 7.54 6.03
C VAL A 72 -4.05 8.02 4.59
N HIS A 73 -3.86 9.32 4.42
CA HIS A 73 -3.67 9.96 3.12
C HIS A 73 -2.17 10.10 2.86
N ILE A 74 -1.72 9.64 1.70
CA ILE A 74 -0.35 9.81 1.25
C ILE A 74 -0.40 10.76 0.05
N PRO A 75 0.05 12.02 0.23
CA PRO A 75 -0.01 12.99 -0.86
C PRO A 75 0.87 12.63 -2.05
N SER A 76 0.53 13.20 -3.19
CA SER A 76 1.35 13.08 -4.40
C SER A 76 2.80 13.42 -4.09
N ASN A 77 3.74 12.57 -4.54
CA ASN A 77 5.19 12.72 -4.40
C ASN A 77 5.74 12.65 -2.97
N ALA A 78 4.91 12.39 -1.96
CA ALA A 78 5.41 12.20 -0.60
C ALA A 78 6.25 10.92 -0.53
N VAL A 79 7.44 11.03 0.07
CA VAL A 79 8.30 9.87 0.30
C VAL A 79 7.69 9.05 1.44
N HIS A 80 7.41 7.78 1.18
CA HIS A 80 6.76 6.95 2.19
C HIS A 80 7.25 5.51 2.14
N GLY A 81 7.19 4.86 3.29
CA GLY A 81 7.46 3.45 3.47
C GLY A 81 6.64 2.95 4.63
N VAL A 82 6.65 1.64 4.87
CA VAL A 82 5.82 1.04 5.90
C VAL A 82 6.48 -0.20 6.47
N LYS A 83 6.24 -0.47 7.75
CA LYS A 83 6.67 -1.69 8.43
C LYS A 83 5.48 -2.28 9.16
N ALA A 84 5.25 -3.56 8.97
CA ALA A 84 4.18 -4.26 9.68
C ALA A 84 4.64 -4.63 11.08
N LEU A 85 3.91 -4.19 12.10
CA LEU A 85 4.20 -4.47 13.50
C LEU A 85 3.59 -5.80 13.94
N MET A 86 2.70 -6.34 13.15
CA MET A 86 2.08 -7.65 13.29
C MET A 86 1.59 -8.05 11.91
N PRO A 87 1.13 -9.30 11.71
CA PRO A 87 0.57 -9.67 10.40
C PRO A 87 -0.54 -8.70 10.04
N SER A 88 -0.49 -8.12 8.86
CA SER A 88 -1.36 -7.00 8.49
C SER A 88 -1.83 -7.06 7.06
N ARG A 89 -2.93 -6.37 6.78
CA ARG A 89 -3.51 -6.27 5.45
C ARG A 89 -3.99 -4.85 5.21
N LEU A 90 -3.62 -4.31 4.06
CA LEU A 90 -4.01 -2.97 3.62
C LEU A 90 -4.86 -3.02 2.37
N LEU A 91 -5.64 -1.97 2.19
CA LEU A 91 -6.24 -1.64 0.90
C LEU A 91 -5.69 -0.29 0.48
N ASP A 92 -4.99 -0.24 -0.64
CA ASP A 92 -4.44 0.99 -1.22
C ASP A 92 -5.32 1.43 -2.38
N VAL A 93 -5.65 2.72 -2.41
CA VAL A 93 -6.41 3.33 -3.50
C VAL A 93 -5.56 4.42 -4.11
N PHE A 94 -5.37 4.37 -5.43
CA PHE A 94 -4.53 5.31 -6.16
C PHE A 94 -5.32 6.07 -7.23
N THR A 95 -4.96 7.32 -7.44
CA THR A 95 -5.39 8.09 -8.60
C THR A 95 -4.24 8.99 -9.07
N PRO A 96 -3.95 9.09 -10.38
CA PRO A 96 -4.45 8.26 -11.45
C PRO A 96 -3.96 6.82 -11.35
N LEU A 97 -4.12 6.03 -12.40
CA LEU A 97 -3.71 4.62 -12.38
C LEU A 97 -2.19 4.49 -12.21
N ARG A 98 -1.78 3.55 -11.36
CA ARG A 98 -0.38 3.14 -11.24
C ARG A 98 -0.04 2.25 -12.43
N GLU A 99 0.21 2.85 -13.59
CA GLU A 99 0.48 2.11 -14.82
C GLU A 99 1.75 1.28 -14.72
N ASP A 100 2.69 1.71 -13.89
CA ASP A 100 3.90 0.95 -13.58
C ASP A 100 3.60 -0.41 -12.97
N LEU A 101 2.48 -0.55 -12.28
CA LEU A 101 2.04 -1.81 -11.67
C LEU A 101 1.13 -2.64 -12.58
N LEU A 102 0.59 -2.04 -13.63
CA LEU A 102 -0.37 -2.69 -14.52
C LEU A 102 0.27 -3.39 -15.72
N ASN A 103 1.56 -3.19 -15.94
CA ASN A 103 2.28 -3.77 -17.08
C ASN A 103 3.12 -4.95 -16.67
#